data_45965fa64482f27143e9987b024d88d6
#
_entry.id   45965fa64482f27143e9987b024d88d6
#
_cell.length_a   1.000
_cell.length_b   1.000
_cell.length_c   1.000
_cell.angle_alpha   90.00
_cell.angle_beta   90.00
_cell.angle_gamma   90.00
#
_symmetry.space_group_name_H-M   'P 1'
#
loop_
_entity.id
_entity.type
_entity.pdbx_description
1 polymer ?
#
loop_
_entity_poly.entity_id
_entity_poly.type
_entity_poly.pdbx_seq_one_letter_code
_entity_poly.pdbx_strand_id
1 'polypeptide(L)'
;MSEDTSLGSQALFSDAGGMKDFGSGVYMLQLFANVCMVDCGEGVVIFDAGLPTDGWRIVKELRAVSDLPVRYIIYGHGHADHAFGTKAVLEDAAERGHPRPVIVAHENLPKRFDRYQRMLPYHERINRIQFAIPEGIPAFPWDYIYPDETFSGEMTLRLGDITIELRHARGETDDHVWMWVPERGVACVSDF
;
A
#
# COMPACT_ATOMS: atom_id res chain seq x y z
N MET A 1 -24.29 5.63 -32.60
CA MET A 1 -22.84 5.44 -32.35
C MET A 1 -22.68 5.44 -30.84
N SER A 2 -22.64 4.29 -30.21
CA SER A 2 -22.37 4.15 -28.79
C SER A 2 -20.84 4.24 -28.63
N GLU A 3 -20.36 5.34 -28.07
CA GLU A 3 -18.96 5.44 -27.66
C GLU A 3 -18.69 4.36 -26.60
N ASP A 4 -17.72 3.52 -26.89
CA ASP A 4 -17.27 2.45 -26.01
C ASP A 4 -16.57 3.06 -24.79
N THR A 5 -17.35 3.32 -23.74
CA THR A 5 -16.86 3.84 -22.44
C THR A 5 -16.08 2.79 -21.64
N SER A 6 -15.94 1.54 -22.14
CA SER A 6 -15.22 0.46 -21.46
C SER A 6 -13.70 0.64 -21.48
N LEU A 7 -13.16 1.43 -22.41
CA LEU A 7 -11.72 1.68 -22.54
C LEU A 7 -11.13 2.56 -21.43
N GLY A 8 -11.94 3.43 -20.82
CA GLY A 8 -11.46 4.36 -19.79
C GLY A 8 -11.12 3.70 -18.47
N SER A 9 -11.96 2.78 -18.00
CA SER A 9 -11.75 2.08 -16.72
C SER A 9 -10.64 1.02 -16.82
N GLN A 10 -10.54 0.33 -17.96
CA GLN A 10 -9.46 -0.64 -18.18
C GLN A 10 -8.09 0.03 -18.27
N ALA A 11 -8.00 1.26 -18.77
CA ALA A 11 -6.74 1.99 -18.85
C ALA A 11 -6.24 2.47 -17.48
N LEU A 12 -7.13 2.82 -16.55
CA LEU A 12 -6.77 3.21 -15.18
C LEU A 12 -6.21 2.05 -14.35
N PHE A 13 -6.67 0.83 -14.62
CA PHE A 13 -6.24 -0.38 -13.92
C PHE A 13 -5.33 -1.28 -14.77
N SER A 14 -4.95 -0.82 -15.97
CA SER A 14 -4.04 -1.55 -16.82
C SER A 14 -2.62 -1.56 -16.24
N ASP A 15 -1.91 -2.61 -16.55
CA ASP A 15 -0.55 -2.91 -16.14
C ASP A 15 0.43 -1.83 -16.63
N ALA A 16 0.49 -0.68 -15.95
CA ALA A 16 1.21 0.50 -16.43
C ALA A 16 2.73 0.37 -16.32
N GLY A 17 3.27 -0.63 -15.63
CA GLY A 17 4.71 -0.81 -15.51
C GLY A 17 5.11 -2.00 -14.64
N GLY A 18 6.38 -2.39 -14.72
CA GLY A 18 7.01 -3.38 -13.87
C GLY A 18 7.68 -2.76 -12.65
N MET A 19 8.43 -3.59 -11.94
CA MET A 19 9.33 -3.16 -10.88
C MET A 19 10.41 -2.24 -11.47
N LYS A 20 10.58 -1.06 -10.88
CA LYS A 20 11.71 -0.17 -11.14
C LYS A 20 12.74 -0.32 -10.04
N ASP A 21 13.98 -0.57 -10.41
CA ASP A 21 15.13 -0.61 -9.50
C ASP A 21 15.80 0.76 -9.51
N PHE A 22 15.84 1.41 -8.35
CA PHE A 22 16.54 2.69 -8.15
C PHE A 22 17.96 2.51 -7.60
N GLY A 23 18.40 1.26 -7.46
CA GLY A 23 19.68 0.92 -6.86
C GLY A 23 19.63 0.91 -5.32
N SER A 24 20.71 0.43 -4.73
CA SER A 24 20.88 0.40 -3.26
C SER A 24 19.75 -0.29 -2.50
N GLY A 25 19.06 -1.27 -3.12
CA GLY A 25 17.96 -1.99 -2.49
C GLY A 25 16.64 -1.20 -2.43
N VAL A 26 16.46 -0.19 -3.26
CA VAL A 26 15.24 0.59 -3.36
C VAL A 26 14.50 0.26 -4.65
N TYR A 27 13.26 -0.15 -4.53
CA TYR A 27 12.42 -0.56 -5.64
C TYR A 27 11.06 0.13 -5.58
N MET A 28 10.44 0.31 -6.72
CA MET A 28 9.06 0.81 -6.83
C MET A 28 8.30 -0.04 -7.85
N LEU A 29 7.21 -0.64 -7.43
CA LEU A 29 6.26 -1.28 -8.32
C LEU A 29 5.23 -0.25 -8.78
N GLN A 30 5.14 -0.06 -10.07
CA GLN A 30 4.20 0.88 -10.68
C GLN A 30 2.82 0.23 -10.81
N LEU A 31 1.87 0.74 -10.04
CA LEU A 31 0.47 0.31 -9.98
C LEU A 31 -0.43 1.55 -10.05
N PHE A 32 -1.73 1.39 -9.81
CA PHE A 32 -2.64 2.52 -9.66
C PHE A 32 -2.16 3.44 -8.53
N ALA A 33 -1.90 2.89 -7.34
CA ALA A 33 -1.07 3.51 -6.32
C ALA A 33 0.29 2.79 -6.28
N ASN A 34 1.39 3.52 -6.40
CA ASN A 34 2.72 2.93 -6.42
C ASN A 34 3.09 2.31 -5.08
N VAL A 35 3.77 1.16 -5.12
CA VAL A 35 4.28 0.48 -3.93
C VAL A 35 5.80 0.59 -3.90
N CYS A 36 6.34 1.18 -2.85
CA CYS A 36 7.78 1.27 -2.64
C CYS A 36 8.27 0.12 -1.74
N MET A 37 9.44 -0.43 -2.04
CA MET A 37 10.08 -1.49 -1.29
C MET A 37 11.52 -1.09 -0.99
N VAL A 38 11.94 -1.27 0.26
CA VAL A 38 13.32 -0.99 0.69
C VAL A 38 13.89 -2.26 1.31
N ASP A 39 14.89 -2.84 0.66
CA ASP A 39 15.69 -3.93 1.22
C ASP A 39 16.71 -3.34 2.20
N CYS A 40 16.59 -3.73 3.45
CA CYS A 40 17.41 -3.27 4.56
C CYS A 40 18.51 -4.27 4.96
N GLY A 41 18.71 -5.35 4.19
CA GLY A 41 19.67 -6.41 4.47
C GLY A 41 19.20 -7.46 5.48
N GLU A 42 18.43 -7.08 6.49
CA GLU A 42 17.83 -7.98 7.49
C GLU A 42 16.31 -8.19 7.28
N GLY A 43 15.77 -7.60 6.26
CA GLY A 43 14.36 -7.67 5.88
C GLY A 43 13.98 -6.53 4.95
N VAL A 44 12.72 -6.55 4.52
CA VAL A 44 12.15 -5.57 3.60
C VAL A 44 11.11 -4.72 4.31
N VAL A 45 11.10 -3.44 3.98
CA VAL A 45 10.02 -2.51 4.31
C VAL A 45 9.20 -2.26 3.06
N ILE A 46 7.88 -2.38 3.16
CA ILE A 46 6.94 -2.03 2.10
C ILE A 46 6.21 -0.74 2.52
N PHE A 47 6.19 0.24 1.63
CA PHE A 47 5.43 1.47 1.79
C PHE A 47 4.32 1.51 0.76
N ASP A 48 3.08 1.54 1.24
CA ASP A 48 1.83 1.26 0.55
C ASP A 48 1.72 -0.21 0.08
N ALA A 49 0.50 -0.68 -0.13
CA ALA A 49 0.23 -2.09 -0.39
C ALA A 49 -0.74 -2.34 -1.55
N GLY A 50 -1.05 -1.33 -2.34
CA GLY A 50 -1.91 -1.47 -3.51
C GLY A 50 -3.37 -1.81 -3.19
N LEU A 51 -4.14 -2.05 -4.25
CA LEU A 51 -5.51 -2.58 -4.20
C LEU A 51 -5.52 -4.06 -3.77
N PRO A 52 -6.66 -4.61 -3.35
CA PRO A 52 -6.78 -6.05 -3.06
C PRO A 52 -6.33 -6.94 -4.22
N THR A 53 -6.56 -6.50 -5.45
CA THR A 53 -6.19 -7.21 -6.68
C THR A 53 -4.69 -7.17 -6.97
N ASP A 54 -3.95 -6.23 -6.37
CA ASP A 54 -2.52 -6.05 -6.59
C ASP A 54 -1.66 -6.92 -5.67
N GLY A 55 -2.24 -7.42 -4.56
CA GLY A 55 -1.50 -8.06 -3.49
C GLY A 55 -0.55 -9.17 -3.95
N TRP A 56 -1.03 -10.14 -4.73
CA TRP A 56 -0.17 -11.23 -5.23
C TRP A 56 0.83 -10.79 -6.30
N ARG A 57 0.54 -9.72 -7.02
CA ARG A 57 1.51 -9.11 -7.91
C ARG A 57 2.64 -8.45 -7.10
N ILE A 58 2.31 -7.74 -6.04
CA ILE A 58 3.29 -7.16 -5.10
C ILE A 58 4.22 -8.26 -4.57
N VAL A 59 3.65 -9.37 -4.10
CA VAL A 59 4.41 -10.53 -3.63
C VAL A 59 5.32 -11.08 -4.72
N LYS A 60 4.80 -11.33 -5.92
CA LYS A 60 5.57 -11.86 -7.05
C LYS A 60 6.78 -10.97 -7.37
N GLU A 61 6.56 -9.68 -7.50
CA GLU A 61 7.63 -8.73 -7.84
C GLU A 61 8.64 -8.57 -6.68
N LEU A 62 8.17 -8.55 -5.44
CA LEU A 62 9.03 -8.57 -4.27
C LEU A 62 9.94 -9.81 -4.29
N ARG A 63 9.38 -10.99 -4.53
CA ARG A 63 10.16 -12.25 -4.51
C ARG A 63 11.08 -12.42 -5.70
N ALA A 64 10.91 -11.63 -6.75
CA ALA A 64 11.88 -11.54 -7.84
C ALA A 64 13.16 -10.79 -7.45
N VAL A 65 13.12 -9.96 -6.42
CA VAL A 65 14.25 -9.11 -5.99
C VAL A 65 14.78 -9.42 -4.60
N SER A 66 13.97 -10.02 -3.71
CA SER A 66 14.38 -10.34 -2.33
C SER A 66 13.64 -11.53 -1.77
N ASP A 67 14.38 -12.48 -1.16
CA ASP A 67 13.83 -13.58 -0.35
C ASP A 67 13.72 -13.25 1.14
N LEU A 68 14.16 -12.05 1.55
CA LEU A 68 14.13 -11.63 2.93
C LEU A 68 12.69 -11.47 3.46
N PRO A 69 12.48 -11.63 4.78
CA PRO A 69 11.16 -11.39 5.38
C PRO A 69 10.75 -9.93 5.22
N VAL A 70 9.49 -9.68 4.90
CA VAL A 70 8.89 -8.36 5.10
C VAL A 70 8.79 -8.13 6.60
N ARG A 71 9.37 -7.04 7.09
CA ARG A 71 9.36 -6.70 8.52
C ARG A 71 8.32 -5.65 8.84
N TYR A 72 8.13 -4.70 7.94
CA TYR A 72 7.17 -3.62 8.11
C TYR A 72 6.37 -3.42 6.82
N ILE A 73 5.07 -3.17 7.00
CA ILE A 73 4.19 -2.62 5.98
C ILE A 73 3.70 -1.28 6.51
N ILE A 74 3.98 -0.21 5.78
CA ILE A 74 3.63 1.14 6.19
C ILE A 74 2.51 1.62 5.27
N TYR A 75 1.37 1.99 5.84
CA TYR A 75 0.30 2.61 5.08
C TYR A 75 0.55 4.10 4.96
N GLY A 76 0.70 4.60 3.74
CA GLY A 76 0.82 6.02 3.46
C GLY A 76 -0.45 6.76 3.86
N HIS A 77 -1.62 6.16 3.62
CA HIS A 77 -2.91 6.61 4.15
C HIS A 77 -3.99 5.52 3.95
N GLY A 78 -5.20 5.77 4.42
CA GLY A 78 -6.25 4.74 4.50
C GLY A 78 -7.14 4.62 3.27
N HIS A 79 -6.71 5.03 2.06
CA HIS A 79 -7.42 4.69 0.85
C HIS A 79 -7.21 3.23 0.43
N ALA A 80 -8.12 2.69 -0.37
CA ALA A 80 -8.16 1.27 -0.68
C ALA A 80 -6.95 0.80 -1.49
N ASP A 81 -6.43 1.66 -2.34
CA ASP A 81 -5.28 1.42 -3.21
C ASP A 81 -3.92 1.55 -2.51
N HIS A 82 -3.91 1.93 -1.24
CA HIS A 82 -2.69 2.03 -0.42
C HIS A 82 -2.58 0.97 0.68
N ALA A 83 -3.69 0.30 1.04
CA ALA A 83 -3.71 -0.58 2.21
C ALA A 83 -4.24 -2.01 1.96
N PHE A 84 -5.02 -2.24 0.92
CA PHE A 84 -5.85 -3.44 0.84
C PHE A 84 -5.20 -4.65 0.14
N GLY A 85 -4.03 -4.51 -0.47
CA GLY A 85 -3.22 -5.63 -0.97
C GLY A 85 -2.40 -6.33 0.12
N THR A 86 -2.38 -5.80 1.33
CA THR A 86 -1.63 -6.31 2.50
C THR A 86 -1.84 -7.79 2.77
N LYS A 87 -3.06 -8.30 2.58
CA LYS A 87 -3.41 -9.70 2.86
C LYS A 87 -2.46 -10.68 2.17
N ALA A 88 -2.17 -10.49 0.90
CA ALA A 88 -1.27 -11.38 0.17
C ALA A 88 0.16 -11.37 0.73
N VAL A 89 0.64 -10.23 1.21
CA VAL A 89 1.96 -10.13 1.85
C VAL A 89 2.00 -10.89 3.18
N LEU A 90 0.92 -10.85 3.97
CA LEU A 90 0.80 -11.62 5.20
C LEU A 90 0.71 -13.13 4.94
N GLU A 91 -0.02 -13.53 3.90
CA GLU A 91 -0.13 -14.93 3.47
C GLU A 91 1.23 -15.46 2.97
N ASP A 92 1.95 -14.72 2.14
CA ASP A 92 3.32 -15.07 1.71
C ASP A 92 4.28 -15.23 2.89
N ALA A 93 4.22 -14.32 3.86
CA ALA A 93 5.06 -14.44 5.06
C ALA A 93 4.75 -15.73 5.82
N ALA A 94 3.48 -16.08 5.99
CA ALA A 94 3.06 -17.32 6.67
C ALA A 94 3.48 -18.57 5.90
N GLU A 95 3.29 -18.61 4.59
CA GLU A 95 3.67 -19.73 3.71
C GLU A 95 5.19 -20.00 3.73
N ARG A 96 5.99 -18.93 3.85
CA ARG A 96 7.45 -19.02 3.93
C ARG A 96 7.97 -19.29 5.33
N GLY A 97 7.11 -19.31 6.35
CA GLY A 97 7.52 -19.41 7.76
C GLY A 97 8.28 -18.17 8.24
N HIS A 98 8.09 -17.03 7.60
CA HIS A 98 8.63 -15.75 8.05
C HIS A 98 7.83 -15.16 9.20
N PRO A 99 8.42 -14.31 10.04
CA PRO A 99 7.68 -13.56 11.02
C PRO A 99 6.59 -12.71 10.32
N ARG A 100 5.43 -12.61 10.98
CA ARG A 100 4.36 -11.74 10.47
C ARG A 100 4.87 -10.29 10.43
N PRO A 101 4.71 -9.58 9.30
CA PRO A 101 5.03 -8.16 9.22
C PRO A 101 4.27 -7.33 10.24
N VAL A 102 4.91 -6.31 10.79
CA VAL A 102 4.26 -5.28 11.61
C VAL A 102 3.68 -4.22 10.68
N ILE A 103 2.40 -3.92 10.83
CA ILE A 103 1.70 -2.92 10.04
C ILE A 103 1.70 -1.60 10.82
N VAL A 104 2.23 -0.54 10.21
CA VAL A 104 2.38 0.78 10.82
C VAL A 104 1.59 1.82 10.04
N ALA A 105 0.89 2.71 10.76
CA ALA A 105 0.12 3.80 10.16
C ALA A 105 -0.03 4.99 11.10
N HIS A 106 -0.56 6.10 10.59
CA HIS A 106 -0.97 7.22 11.43
C HIS A 106 -2.19 6.87 12.31
N GLU A 107 -2.30 7.43 13.51
CA GLU A 107 -3.35 7.15 14.50
C GLU A 107 -4.79 7.46 14.02
N ASN A 108 -4.95 8.24 12.96
CA ASN A 108 -6.26 8.53 12.37
C ASN A 108 -6.72 7.45 11.38
N LEU A 109 -5.83 6.59 10.88
CA LEU A 109 -6.18 5.58 9.88
C LEU A 109 -7.22 4.57 10.40
N PRO A 110 -7.15 4.02 11.62
CA PRO A 110 -8.21 3.16 12.15
C PRO A 110 -9.57 3.84 12.15
N LYS A 111 -9.65 5.13 12.49
CA LYS A 111 -10.91 5.90 12.47
C LYS A 111 -11.47 6.04 11.05
N ARG A 112 -10.60 6.13 10.05
CA ARG A 112 -10.99 6.13 8.63
C ARG A 112 -11.58 4.79 8.21
N PHE A 113 -10.94 3.68 8.57
CA PHE A 113 -11.45 2.34 8.32
C PHE A 113 -12.81 2.11 8.99
N ASP A 114 -12.98 2.52 10.25
CA ASP A 114 -14.26 2.47 10.95
C ASP A 114 -15.35 3.28 10.23
N ARG A 115 -14.98 4.45 9.69
CA ARG A 115 -15.90 5.26 8.89
C ARG A 115 -16.31 4.55 7.60
N TYR A 116 -15.35 3.94 6.89
CA TYR A 116 -15.64 3.18 5.67
C TYR A 116 -16.58 2.01 5.94
N GLN A 117 -16.36 1.25 6.99
CA GLN A 117 -17.26 0.17 7.38
C GLN A 117 -18.69 0.66 7.64
N ARG A 118 -18.83 1.75 8.40
CA ARG A 118 -20.16 2.33 8.69
C ARG A 118 -20.86 2.88 7.44
N MET A 119 -20.09 3.33 6.46
CA MET A 119 -20.59 3.97 5.24
C MET A 119 -20.41 3.10 3.99
N LEU A 120 -20.19 1.81 4.15
CA LEU A 120 -19.91 0.89 3.05
C LEU A 120 -20.90 1.02 1.86
N PRO A 121 -22.23 1.04 2.04
CA PRO A 121 -23.15 1.18 0.91
C PRO A 121 -22.96 2.49 0.13
N TYR A 122 -22.56 3.57 0.82
CA TYR A 122 -22.25 4.85 0.19
C TYR A 122 -20.97 4.76 -0.65
N HIS A 123 -19.89 4.21 -0.08
CA HIS A 123 -18.62 4.04 -0.79
C HIS A 123 -18.76 3.10 -1.99
N GLU A 124 -19.48 1.99 -1.84
CA GLU A 124 -19.84 1.09 -2.94
C GLU A 124 -20.48 1.84 -4.10
N ARG A 125 -21.50 2.65 -3.79
CA ARG A 125 -22.22 3.43 -4.81
C ARG A 125 -21.32 4.45 -5.50
N ILE A 126 -20.56 5.24 -4.73
CA ILE A 126 -19.71 6.31 -5.27
C ILE A 126 -18.61 5.72 -6.15
N ASN A 127 -17.90 4.69 -5.68
CA ASN A 127 -16.83 4.06 -6.45
C ASN A 127 -17.37 3.38 -7.71
N ARG A 128 -18.54 2.73 -7.63
CA ARG A 128 -19.18 2.14 -8.80
C ARG A 128 -19.45 3.16 -9.89
N ILE A 129 -19.92 4.36 -9.52
CA ILE A 129 -20.17 5.45 -10.48
C ILE A 129 -18.85 6.02 -10.98
N GLN A 130 -17.91 6.33 -10.09
CA GLN A 130 -16.66 7.00 -10.41
C GLN A 130 -15.77 6.17 -11.33
N PHE A 131 -15.70 4.87 -11.10
CA PHE A 131 -14.83 3.95 -11.84
C PHE A 131 -15.58 3.07 -12.85
N ALA A 132 -16.85 3.34 -13.10
CA ALA A 132 -17.71 2.57 -14.00
C ALA A 132 -17.68 1.06 -13.74
N ILE A 133 -17.65 0.65 -12.46
CA ILE A 133 -17.57 -0.76 -12.08
C ILE A 133 -18.91 -1.45 -12.34
N PRO A 134 -18.93 -2.59 -13.09
CA PRO A 134 -20.15 -3.31 -13.40
C PRO A 134 -20.92 -3.79 -12.16
N GLU A 135 -22.23 -3.97 -12.31
CA GLU A 135 -23.05 -4.61 -11.27
C GLU A 135 -22.56 -6.04 -10.99
N GLY A 136 -22.62 -6.47 -9.73
CA GLY A 136 -22.18 -7.80 -9.29
C GLY A 136 -20.68 -7.88 -8.95
N ILE A 137 -19.89 -6.84 -9.25
CA ILE A 137 -18.50 -6.73 -8.81
C ILE A 137 -18.45 -5.79 -7.62
N PRO A 138 -17.84 -6.17 -6.48
CA PRO A 138 -17.61 -5.25 -5.37
C PRO A 138 -16.86 -4.00 -5.82
N ALA A 139 -17.39 -2.84 -5.52
CA ALA A 139 -16.81 -1.56 -5.92
C ALA A 139 -16.03 -0.88 -4.79
N PHE A 140 -16.06 -1.46 -3.58
CA PHE A 140 -15.26 -1.02 -2.45
C PHE A 140 -14.88 -2.23 -1.58
N PRO A 141 -13.62 -2.37 -1.16
CA PRO A 141 -13.19 -3.48 -0.32
C PRO A 141 -13.76 -3.37 1.10
N TRP A 142 -13.94 -4.51 1.76
CA TRP A 142 -14.44 -4.58 3.13
C TRP A 142 -13.56 -5.40 4.08
N ASP A 143 -12.47 -5.99 3.58
CA ASP A 143 -11.54 -6.81 4.35
C ASP A 143 -10.41 -5.91 4.90
N TYR A 144 -10.71 -5.21 5.99
CA TYR A 144 -9.81 -4.21 6.57
C TYR A 144 -8.78 -4.89 7.46
N ILE A 145 -7.51 -4.73 7.14
CA ILE A 145 -6.39 -5.13 8.00
C ILE A 145 -5.90 -3.88 8.73
N TYR A 146 -6.26 -3.79 10.00
CA TYR A 146 -5.89 -2.66 10.85
C TYR A 146 -4.39 -2.65 11.15
N PRO A 147 -3.78 -1.48 11.36
CA PRO A 147 -2.38 -1.39 11.76
C PRO A 147 -2.18 -2.01 13.15
N ASP A 148 -1.02 -2.64 13.34
CA ASP A 148 -0.56 -3.17 14.63
C ASP A 148 -0.01 -2.05 15.51
N GLU A 149 0.66 -1.06 14.90
CA GLU A 149 1.23 0.10 15.57
C GLU A 149 0.78 1.39 14.89
N THR A 150 0.50 2.40 15.71
CA THR A 150 0.13 3.72 15.22
C THR A 150 0.96 4.80 15.88
N PHE A 151 1.13 5.94 15.20
CA PHE A 151 1.84 7.10 15.71
C PHE A 151 1.12 8.40 15.35
N SER A 152 1.46 9.47 16.06
CA SER A 152 1.05 10.85 15.76
C SER A 152 2.29 11.72 15.55
N GLY A 153 2.37 12.46 14.46
CA GLY A 153 3.52 13.32 14.16
C GLY A 153 4.66 12.56 13.50
N GLU A 154 5.56 11.93 14.25
CA GLU A 154 6.71 11.21 13.69
C GLU A 154 6.99 9.90 14.43
N MET A 155 7.60 8.95 13.71
CA MET A 155 8.09 7.68 14.23
C MET A 155 9.39 7.31 13.52
N THR A 156 10.33 6.72 14.25
CA THR A 156 11.57 6.19 13.67
C THR A 156 11.63 4.68 13.91
N LEU A 157 11.78 3.92 12.83
CA LEU A 157 12.05 2.48 12.87
C LEU A 157 13.51 2.23 12.47
N ARG A 158 14.06 1.11 12.91
CA ARG A 158 15.38 0.65 12.50
C ARG A 158 15.31 -0.81 12.07
N LEU A 159 15.93 -1.12 10.96
CA LEU A 159 16.05 -2.48 10.45
C LEU A 159 17.46 -2.68 9.90
N GLY A 160 18.28 -3.47 10.60
CA GLY A 160 19.71 -3.50 10.38
C GLY A 160 20.34 -2.11 10.55
N ASP A 161 21.16 -1.71 9.60
CA ASP A 161 21.81 -0.39 9.59
C ASP A 161 20.95 0.72 8.93
N ILE A 162 19.71 0.42 8.55
CA ILE A 162 18.80 1.34 7.86
C ILE A 162 17.84 1.97 8.84
N THR A 163 17.77 3.30 8.78
CA THR A 163 16.79 4.12 9.51
C THR A 163 15.59 4.43 8.61
N ILE A 164 14.40 4.34 9.15
CA ILE A 164 13.14 4.62 8.46
C ILE A 164 12.42 5.68 9.29
N GLU A 165 12.40 6.90 8.79
CA GLU A 165 11.71 8.03 9.42
C GLU A 165 10.32 8.15 8.78
N LEU A 166 9.29 8.01 9.60
CA LEU A 166 7.90 8.21 9.22
C LEU A 166 7.43 9.56 9.75
N ARG A 167 6.78 10.33 8.92
CA ARG A 167 6.27 11.65 9.31
C ARG A 167 4.84 11.83 8.83
N HIS A 168 4.00 12.29 9.73
CA HIS A 168 2.66 12.73 9.39
C HIS A 168 2.70 14.10 8.71
N ALA A 169 1.92 14.24 7.66
CA ALA A 169 1.58 15.55 7.10
C ALA A 169 0.19 15.47 6.46
N ARG A 170 -0.50 16.59 6.39
CA ARG A 170 -1.80 16.65 5.71
C ARG A 170 -1.57 16.64 4.20
N GLY A 171 -1.69 15.48 3.60
CA GLY A 171 -1.72 15.28 2.15
C GLY A 171 -3.17 15.17 1.66
N GLU A 172 -3.47 14.16 0.84
CA GLU A 172 -4.82 13.91 0.36
C GLU A 172 -5.81 13.66 1.50
N THR A 173 -5.35 13.09 2.60
CA THR A 173 -6.16 12.78 3.78
C THR A 173 -5.50 13.23 5.08
N ASP A 174 -6.25 13.20 6.20
CA ASP A 174 -5.79 13.62 7.52
C ASP A 174 -4.98 12.55 8.27
N ASP A 175 -4.81 11.38 7.69
CA ASP A 175 -4.00 10.26 8.19
C ASP A 175 -2.76 10.00 7.32
N HIS A 176 -2.38 10.97 6.47
CA HIS A 176 -1.32 10.80 5.50
C HIS A 176 0.07 10.72 6.14
N VAL A 177 0.89 9.79 5.68
CA VAL A 177 2.26 9.52 6.11
C VAL A 177 3.19 9.57 4.91
N TRP A 178 4.37 10.11 5.09
CA TRP A 178 5.49 9.93 4.18
C TRP A 178 6.68 9.30 4.90
N MET A 179 7.50 8.60 4.15
CA MET A 179 8.67 7.87 4.64
C MET A 179 9.94 8.47 4.06
N TRP A 180 10.95 8.69 4.91
CA TRP A 180 12.30 9.06 4.52
C TRP A 180 13.30 7.98 4.95
N VAL A 181 14.21 7.61 4.06
CA VAL A 181 15.28 6.64 4.30
C VAL A 181 16.61 7.35 4.09
N PRO A 182 17.23 7.92 5.14
CA PRO A 182 18.44 8.76 5.03
C PRO A 182 19.60 8.07 4.35
N GLU A 183 19.89 6.82 4.67
CA GLU A 183 21.02 6.05 4.16
C GLU A 183 20.87 5.73 2.66
N ARG A 184 19.66 5.86 2.12
CA ARG A 184 19.35 5.65 0.70
C ARG A 184 19.06 6.94 -0.04
N GLY A 185 18.86 8.05 0.68
CA GLY A 185 18.48 9.34 0.09
C GLY A 185 17.12 9.30 -0.61
N VAL A 186 16.18 8.49 -0.12
CA VAL A 186 14.88 8.24 -0.76
C VAL A 186 13.73 8.69 0.13
N ALA A 187 12.78 9.42 -0.47
CA ALA A 187 11.48 9.72 0.13
C ALA A 187 10.37 8.98 -0.64
N CYS A 188 9.51 8.27 0.09
CA CYS A 188 8.27 7.71 -0.43
C CYS A 188 7.13 8.55 0.13
N VAL A 189 6.37 9.19 -0.76
CA VAL A 189 5.45 10.27 -0.35
C VAL A 189 3.98 9.95 -0.56
N SER A 190 3.64 8.74 -1.06
CA SER A 190 2.25 8.37 -1.38
C SER A 190 1.58 9.43 -2.28
N ASP A 191 0.38 9.89 -1.98
CA ASP A 191 -0.40 10.86 -2.77
C ASP A 191 -0.25 12.29 -2.22
N PHE A 192 0.96 12.75 -2.14
CA PHE A 192 1.28 14.13 -1.71
C PHE A 192 1.13 15.12 -2.84
#